data_9dd9e4e90559a95c8799620479c47b1f
#
_entry.id   9dd9e4e90559a95c8799620479c47b1f
#
_cell.length_a   1.000
_cell.length_b   1.000
_cell.length_c   1.000
_cell.angle_alpha   90.00
_cell.angle_beta   90.00
_cell.angle_gamma   90.00
#
_symmetry.space_group_name_H-M   'P 1'
#
loop_
_entity.id
_entity.type
_entity.pdbx_description
1 polymer ?
#
loop_
_entity_poly.entity_id
_entity_poly.type
_entity_poly.pdbx_seq_one_letter_code
_entity_poly.pdbx_strand_id
1 'polypeptide(L)'
;LSDGTGVVHIAPAYGEDDSLVAKANGITFINLVDKAGKFVEEVTPWAGKFVKKCDESICKWLEENNKLFKAEKHLHSYPHCWRCDTPLLYYPKESWFVAMTTLRDKLIENNNKINWYPDNIRTGRFGKFLENVIDWGISRDRYWGTPLPIWQCECGHKECIGSIEELKNKGINVPKDIELHKPY
;
A
#
# COMPACT_ATOMS: atom_id res chain seq x y z
N LEU A 1 -4.25 -6.14 27.02
CA LEU A 1 -5.61 -6.64 26.78
C LEU A 1 -6.40 -6.55 28.08
N SER A 2 -6.99 -5.38 28.33
CA SER A 2 -7.83 -5.15 29.51
C SER A 2 -9.28 -5.59 29.26
N ASP A 3 -9.63 -5.92 28.03
CA ASP A 3 -10.99 -6.26 27.61
C ASP A 3 -10.97 -7.25 26.41
N GLY A 4 -12.06 -8.01 26.26
CA GLY A 4 -12.22 -9.01 25.20
C GLY A 4 -11.65 -10.39 25.54
N THR A 5 -11.69 -11.30 24.56
CA THR A 5 -11.31 -12.72 24.71
C THR A 5 -9.83 -12.99 24.44
N GLY A 6 -9.10 -12.04 23.86
CA GLY A 6 -7.76 -12.24 23.34
C GLY A 6 -7.70 -12.98 21.99
N VAL A 7 -8.85 -13.36 21.42
CA VAL A 7 -8.96 -13.98 20.09
C VAL A 7 -9.27 -12.89 19.08
N VAL A 8 -8.41 -12.73 18.08
CA VAL A 8 -8.52 -11.67 17.05
C VAL A 8 -8.59 -12.32 15.68
N HIS A 9 -9.53 -11.88 14.85
CA HIS A 9 -9.58 -12.20 13.43
C HIS A 9 -8.47 -11.44 12.70
N ILE A 10 -7.70 -12.13 11.86
CA ILE A 10 -6.61 -11.56 11.08
C ILE A 10 -6.89 -11.78 9.59
N ALA A 11 -6.86 -10.68 8.82
CA ALA A 11 -7.02 -10.68 7.36
C ALA A 11 -5.78 -10.07 6.68
N PRO A 12 -4.72 -10.85 6.43
CA PRO A 12 -3.40 -10.35 6.02
C PRO A 12 -3.39 -9.47 4.77
N ALA A 13 -4.33 -9.69 3.84
CA ALA A 13 -4.44 -8.91 2.62
C ALA A 13 -5.19 -7.57 2.79
N TYR A 14 -5.81 -7.31 3.93
CA TYR A 14 -6.74 -6.18 4.09
C TYR A 14 -6.48 -5.31 5.32
N GLY A 15 -5.39 -5.58 6.05
CA GLY A 15 -4.92 -4.80 7.17
C GLY A 15 -3.38 -4.77 7.23
N GLU A 16 -2.79 -3.62 7.50
CA GLU A 16 -1.33 -3.48 7.59
C GLU A 16 -0.79 -4.28 8.80
N ASP A 17 -1.37 -4.10 9.97
CA ASP A 17 -0.99 -4.84 11.18
C ASP A 17 -1.22 -6.34 11.01
N ASP A 18 -2.31 -6.75 10.39
CA ASP A 18 -2.63 -8.13 10.06
C ASP A 18 -1.56 -8.75 9.15
N SER A 19 -1.12 -7.98 8.14
CA SER A 19 -0.07 -8.39 7.21
C SER A 19 1.27 -8.58 7.92
N LEU A 20 1.63 -7.67 8.84
CA LEU A 20 2.86 -7.76 9.63
C LEU A 20 2.85 -8.99 10.55
N VAL A 21 1.75 -9.22 11.25
CA VAL A 21 1.57 -10.40 12.11
C VAL A 21 1.64 -11.69 11.29
N ALA A 22 0.95 -11.74 10.16
CA ALA A 22 0.95 -12.91 9.27
C ALA A 22 2.36 -13.22 8.75
N LYS A 23 3.09 -12.21 8.29
CA LYS A 23 4.47 -12.36 7.82
C LYS A 23 5.41 -12.87 8.92
N ALA A 24 5.28 -12.32 10.14
CA ALA A 24 6.09 -12.73 11.28
C ALA A 24 5.84 -14.19 11.73
N ASN A 25 4.63 -14.72 11.47
CA ASN A 25 4.21 -16.04 11.88
C ASN A 25 4.05 -17.05 10.74
N GLY A 26 4.47 -16.73 9.51
CA GLY A 26 4.39 -17.63 8.36
C GLY A 26 2.96 -17.96 7.93
N ILE A 27 1.98 -17.09 8.22
CA ILE A 27 0.58 -17.27 7.82
C ILE A 27 0.45 -16.92 6.33
N THR A 28 -0.26 -17.77 5.60
CA THR A 28 -0.45 -17.60 4.15
C THR A 28 -1.17 -16.29 3.82
N PHE A 29 -0.63 -15.55 2.89
CA PHE A 29 -1.24 -14.34 2.35
C PHE A 29 -2.18 -14.70 1.19
N ILE A 30 -3.48 -14.43 1.34
CA ILE A 30 -4.50 -14.72 0.35
C ILE A 30 -5.25 -13.42 0.02
N ASN A 31 -5.21 -13.01 -1.25
CA ASN A 31 -5.98 -11.88 -1.74
C ASN A 31 -7.13 -12.37 -2.64
N LEU A 32 -8.35 -12.13 -2.21
CA LEU A 32 -9.58 -12.57 -2.89
C LEU A 32 -10.31 -11.41 -3.61
N VAL A 33 -9.65 -10.27 -3.74
CA VAL A 33 -10.22 -9.06 -4.37
C VAL A 33 -9.32 -8.58 -5.50
N ASP A 34 -9.89 -8.33 -6.66
CA ASP A 34 -9.20 -7.80 -7.83
C ASP A 34 -8.98 -6.27 -7.74
N LYS A 35 -8.28 -5.71 -8.74
CA LYS A 35 -8.01 -4.26 -8.83
C LYS A 35 -9.26 -3.39 -8.98
N ALA A 36 -10.40 -3.97 -9.38
CA ALA A 36 -11.69 -3.30 -9.48
C ALA A 36 -12.54 -3.42 -8.21
N GLY A 37 -12.00 -4.00 -7.14
CA GLY A 37 -12.70 -4.24 -5.89
C GLY A 37 -13.76 -5.34 -5.97
N LYS A 38 -13.60 -6.29 -6.90
CA LYS A 38 -14.51 -7.41 -7.08
C LYS A 38 -13.89 -8.70 -6.56
N PHE A 39 -14.72 -9.61 -6.11
CA PHE A 39 -14.25 -10.95 -5.77
C PHE A 39 -13.69 -11.68 -6.99
N VAL A 40 -12.56 -12.37 -6.80
CA VAL A 40 -11.93 -13.24 -7.79
C VAL A 40 -12.76 -14.50 -8.03
N GLU A 41 -12.44 -15.27 -9.08
CA GLU A 41 -13.23 -16.42 -9.50
C GLU A 41 -13.29 -17.54 -8.46
N GLU A 42 -12.27 -17.66 -7.62
CA GLU A 42 -12.20 -18.63 -6.54
C GLU A 42 -13.30 -18.45 -5.49
N VAL A 43 -13.85 -17.23 -5.37
CA VAL A 43 -14.98 -16.93 -4.48
C VAL A 43 -16.30 -17.19 -5.22
N THR A 44 -16.54 -18.42 -5.60
CA THR A 44 -17.59 -18.84 -6.55
C THR A 44 -18.99 -18.22 -6.35
N PRO A 45 -19.57 -18.08 -5.13
CA PRO A 45 -20.90 -17.51 -4.98
C PRO A 45 -20.95 -16.00 -5.30
N TRP A 46 -19.81 -15.30 -5.21
CA TRP A 46 -19.73 -13.84 -5.38
C TRP A 46 -18.70 -13.40 -6.43
N ALA A 47 -18.12 -14.33 -7.19
CA ALA A 47 -17.16 -14.03 -8.23
C ALA A 47 -17.62 -12.89 -9.16
N GLY A 48 -16.73 -11.93 -9.43
CA GLY A 48 -17.00 -10.78 -10.28
C GLY A 48 -17.91 -9.70 -9.69
N LYS A 49 -18.46 -9.89 -8.47
CA LYS A 49 -19.31 -8.90 -7.79
C LYS A 49 -18.44 -7.95 -6.96
N PHE A 50 -18.82 -6.67 -6.92
CA PHE A 50 -18.17 -5.69 -6.08
C PHE A 50 -18.37 -6.01 -4.60
N VAL A 51 -17.28 -6.09 -3.83
CA VAL A 51 -17.26 -6.64 -2.48
C VAL A 51 -18.24 -5.97 -1.53
N LYS A 52 -18.35 -4.63 -1.53
CA LYS A 52 -19.27 -3.88 -0.66
C LYS A 52 -20.77 -4.12 -0.95
N LYS A 53 -21.09 -4.75 -2.07
CA LYS A 53 -22.48 -5.13 -2.41
C LYS A 53 -22.83 -6.56 -2.00
N CYS A 54 -21.88 -7.29 -1.44
CA CYS A 54 -22.04 -8.70 -1.12
C CYS A 54 -22.31 -8.96 0.38
N ASP A 55 -22.13 -7.96 1.25
CA ASP A 55 -22.21 -8.12 2.70
C ASP A 55 -23.48 -8.81 3.17
N GLU A 56 -24.65 -8.34 2.71
CA GLU A 56 -25.95 -8.93 3.08
C GLU A 56 -26.09 -10.39 2.60
N SER A 57 -25.66 -10.66 1.36
CA SER A 57 -25.73 -12.00 0.79
C SER A 57 -24.73 -12.97 1.44
N ILE A 58 -23.60 -12.47 1.92
CA ILE A 58 -22.63 -13.25 2.71
C ILE A 58 -23.21 -13.59 4.07
N CYS A 59 -23.81 -12.61 4.77
CA CYS A 59 -24.47 -12.85 6.06
C CYS A 59 -25.57 -13.90 5.92
N LYS A 60 -26.42 -13.80 4.89
CA LYS A 60 -27.49 -14.78 4.63
C LYS A 60 -26.92 -16.18 4.36
N TRP A 61 -25.88 -16.28 3.55
CA TRP A 61 -25.21 -17.56 3.28
C TRP A 61 -24.62 -18.19 4.56
N LEU A 62 -24.00 -17.37 5.43
CA LEU A 62 -23.48 -17.83 6.71
C LEU A 62 -24.60 -18.33 7.63
N GLU A 63 -25.75 -17.65 7.65
CA GLU A 63 -26.93 -18.05 8.42
C GLU A 63 -27.48 -19.39 7.92
N GLU A 64 -27.71 -19.52 6.60
CA GLU A 64 -28.21 -20.74 5.95
C GLU A 64 -27.28 -21.97 6.18
N ASN A 65 -25.98 -21.71 6.38
CA ASN A 65 -24.99 -22.75 6.64
C ASN A 65 -24.64 -22.93 8.14
N ASN A 66 -25.42 -22.35 9.06
CA ASN A 66 -25.20 -22.39 10.51
C ASN A 66 -23.79 -21.93 10.94
N LYS A 67 -23.24 -20.91 10.25
CA LYS A 67 -21.92 -20.32 10.51
C LYS A 67 -22.00 -18.90 11.02
N LEU A 68 -23.19 -18.28 11.04
CA LEU A 68 -23.38 -16.93 11.56
C LEU A 68 -23.65 -16.98 13.07
N PHE A 69 -22.76 -16.36 13.85
CA PHE A 69 -22.99 -16.16 15.27
C PHE A 69 -23.89 -14.95 15.54
N LYS A 70 -23.57 -13.81 14.92
CA LYS A 70 -24.30 -12.55 15.09
C LYS A 70 -24.00 -11.60 13.94
N ALA A 71 -25.02 -10.85 13.49
CA ALA A 71 -24.87 -9.72 12.57
C ALA A 71 -25.53 -8.48 13.16
N GLU A 72 -24.77 -7.39 13.29
CA GLU A 72 -25.27 -6.11 13.80
C GLU A 72 -24.83 -4.97 12.91
N LYS A 73 -25.68 -3.95 12.80
CA LYS A 73 -25.31 -2.68 12.15
C LYS A 73 -24.47 -1.87 13.13
N HIS A 74 -23.25 -1.52 12.71
CA HIS A 74 -22.36 -0.68 13.49
C HIS A 74 -22.06 0.62 12.72
N LEU A 75 -22.32 1.75 13.37
CA LEU A 75 -22.01 3.06 12.80
C LEU A 75 -20.59 3.46 13.22
N HIS A 76 -19.73 3.67 12.23
CA HIS A 76 -18.35 4.10 12.47
C HIS A 76 -17.88 5.03 11.34
N SER A 77 -16.81 5.77 11.59
CA SER A 77 -16.14 6.56 10.55
C SER A 77 -15.48 5.63 9.54
N TYR A 78 -15.70 5.89 8.25
CA TYR A 78 -15.11 5.13 7.16
C TYR A 78 -14.42 6.06 6.15
N PRO A 79 -13.22 5.74 5.65
CA PRO A 79 -12.52 6.58 4.69
C PRO A 79 -13.19 6.56 3.33
N HIS A 80 -13.39 7.75 2.76
CA HIS A 80 -13.96 7.95 1.43
C HIS A 80 -12.99 8.68 0.52
N CYS A 81 -13.13 8.49 -0.78
CA CYS A 81 -12.36 9.20 -1.78
C CYS A 81 -12.72 10.69 -1.75
N TRP A 82 -11.74 11.57 -1.56
CA TRP A 82 -11.97 13.02 -1.51
C TRP A 82 -12.46 13.64 -2.83
N ARG A 83 -12.41 12.89 -3.95
CA ARG A 83 -12.88 13.37 -5.27
C ARG A 83 -14.29 12.94 -5.61
N CYS A 84 -14.66 11.70 -5.31
CA CYS A 84 -15.93 11.10 -5.76
C CYS A 84 -16.76 10.52 -4.61
N ASP A 85 -16.30 10.70 -3.37
CA ASP A 85 -16.98 10.24 -2.14
C ASP A 85 -17.30 8.74 -2.11
N THR A 86 -16.63 7.94 -2.95
CA THR A 86 -16.77 6.48 -2.87
C THR A 86 -15.99 5.91 -1.70
N PRO A 87 -16.54 4.91 -0.97
CA PRO A 87 -15.82 4.25 0.11
C PRO A 87 -14.55 3.58 -0.42
N LEU A 88 -13.45 3.76 0.30
CA LEU A 88 -12.17 3.16 -0.05
C LEU A 88 -12.12 1.69 0.36
N LEU A 89 -11.31 0.91 -0.35
CA LEU A 89 -10.98 -0.46 0.01
C LEU A 89 -9.50 -0.54 0.38
N TYR A 90 -9.21 -1.22 1.49
CA TYR A 90 -7.85 -1.63 1.80
C TYR A 90 -7.57 -2.93 1.07
N TYR A 91 -6.56 -2.97 0.21
CA TYR A 91 -6.09 -4.18 -0.44
C TYR A 91 -4.60 -4.04 -0.80
N PRO A 92 -3.87 -5.14 -0.93
CA PRO A 92 -2.43 -5.11 -1.21
C PRO A 92 -2.18 -4.65 -2.64
N LYS A 93 -1.14 -3.84 -2.80
CA LYS A 93 -0.70 -3.35 -4.08
C LYS A 93 0.82 -3.30 -4.15
N GLU A 94 1.37 -3.80 -5.24
CA GLU A 94 2.78 -3.64 -5.53
C GLU A 94 3.10 -2.16 -5.75
N SER A 95 4.14 -1.69 -5.09
CA SER A 95 4.57 -0.29 -5.12
C SER A 95 6.09 -0.21 -5.03
N TRP A 96 6.64 0.87 -5.58
CA TRP A 96 8.04 1.20 -5.41
C TRP A 96 8.25 1.99 -4.13
N PHE A 97 9.29 1.61 -3.38
CA PHE A 97 9.65 2.24 -2.13
C PHE A 97 11.11 2.67 -2.16
N VAL A 98 11.40 3.82 -1.57
CA VAL A 98 12.75 4.18 -1.15
C VAL A 98 12.98 3.61 0.24
N ALA A 99 14.02 2.78 0.42
CA ALA A 99 14.34 2.11 1.68
C ALA A 99 14.92 3.10 2.71
N MET A 100 14.09 4.03 3.17
CA MET A 100 14.47 5.07 4.13
C MET A 100 14.90 4.51 5.49
N THR A 101 14.32 3.39 5.88
CA THR A 101 14.64 2.70 7.14
C THR A 101 16.11 2.30 7.24
N THR A 102 16.76 2.00 6.12
CA THR A 102 18.20 1.67 6.07
C THR A 102 19.11 2.87 6.35
N LEU A 103 18.57 4.08 6.22
CA LEU A 103 19.29 5.34 6.43
C LEU A 103 18.99 5.98 7.79
N ARG A 104 18.11 5.38 8.60
CA ARG A 104 17.62 5.94 9.87
C ARG A 104 18.74 6.50 10.75
N ASP A 105 19.72 5.68 11.08
CA ASP A 105 20.80 6.05 11.99
C ASP A 105 21.62 7.21 11.44
N LYS A 106 21.90 7.20 10.14
CA LYS A 106 22.62 8.25 9.44
C LYS A 106 21.84 9.57 9.40
N LEU A 107 20.54 9.50 9.26
CA LEU A 107 19.65 10.66 9.31
C LEU A 107 19.63 11.27 10.71
N ILE A 108 19.55 10.44 11.75
CA ILE A 108 19.60 10.89 13.16
C ILE A 108 20.95 11.52 13.48
N GLU A 109 22.06 10.88 13.06
CA GLU A 109 23.42 11.42 13.24
C GLU A 109 23.56 12.81 12.59
N ASN A 110 23.08 12.96 11.36
CA ASN A 110 23.14 14.24 10.66
C ASN A 110 22.23 15.30 11.31
N ASN A 111 21.03 14.92 11.75
CA ASN A 111 20.15 15.82 12.49
C ASN A 111 20.81 16.37 13.76
N ASN A 112 21.61 15.57 14.46
CA ASN A 112 22.31 15.98 15.67
C ASN A 112 23.42 17.01 15.40
N LYS A 113 23.91 17.12 14.14
CA LYS A 113 24.92 18.10 13.71
C LYS A 113 24.31 19.45 13.32
N ILE A 114 23.00 19.55 13.19
CA ILE A 114 22.30 20.77 12.78
C ILE A 114 22.06 21.68 13.99
N ASN A 115 22.33 22.95 13.83
CA ASN A 115 21.95 23.97 14.80
C ASN A 115 20.50 24.37 14.58
N TRP A 116 19.61 23.75 15.32
CA TRP A 116 18.17 24.05 15.26
C TRP A 116 17.80 25.30 16.07
N TYR A 117 16.93 26.10 15.50
CA TYR A 117 16.31 27.20 16.25
C TYR A 117 14.80 27.16 16.06
N PRO A 118 14.04 26.88 17.11
CA PRO A 118 14.46 26.53 18.48
C PRO A 118 15.07 25.12 18.56
N ASP A 119 15.93 24.89 19.53
CA ASP A 119 16.72 23.64 19.68
C ASP A 119 15.84 22.38 19.90
N ASN A 120 14.69 22.54 20.51
CA ASN A 120 13.75 21.44 20.78
C ASN A 120 13.21 20.74 19.52
N ILE A 121 13.40 21.30 18.32
CA ILE A 121 13.04 20.64 17.06
C ILE A 121 13.90 19.39 16.86
N ARG A 122 15.18 19.43 17.24
CA ARG A 122 16.15 18.35 17.06
C ARG A 122 15.68 17.04 17.67
N THR A 123 15.28 17.05 18.95
CA THR A 123 14.84 15.87 19.70
C THR A 123 13.32 15.76 19.78
N GLY A 124 12.60 16.82 19.44
CA GLY A 124 11.15 16.89 19.44
C GLY A 124 10.55 16.36 18.15
N ARG A 125 9.74 17.19 17.46
CA ARG A 125 8.94 16.74 16.32
C ARG A 125 9.78 16.14 15.19
N PHE A 126 10.88 16.77 14.82
CA PHE A 126 11.71 16.28 13.70
C PHE A 126 12.55 15.05 14.12
N GLY A 127 13.18 15.07 15.30
CA GLY A 127 13.87 13.90 15.82
C GLY A 127 12.97 12.68 15.93
N LYS A 128 11.76 12.84 16.50
CA LYS A 128 10.76 11.76 16.58
C LYS A 128 10.32 11.24 15.21
N PHE A 129 10.21 12.13 14.22
CA PHE A 129 9.93 11.72 12.83
C PHE A 129 11.05 10.83 12.27
N LEU A 130 12.33 11.19 12.50
CA LEU A 130 13.47 10.39 12.04
C LEU A 130 13.60 9.05 12.78
N GLU A 131 13.35 9.03 14.09
CA GLU A 131 13.35 7.80 14.89
C GLU A 131 12.31 6.78 14.38
N ASN A 132 11.17 7.28 13.89
CA ASN A 132 10.06 6.49 13.40
C ASN A 132 9.94 6.51 11.87
N VAL A 133 11.05 6.80 11.16
CA VAL A 133 11.03 6.82 9.70
C VAL A 133 10.64 5.46 9.14
N ILE A 134 9.73 5.47 8.18
CA ILE A 134 9.30 4.31 7.41
C ILE A 134 9.78 4.41 5.97
N ASP A 135 9.75 3.32 5.23
CA ASP A 135 10.07 3.32 3.81
C ASP A 135 9.08 4.18 3.02
N TRP A 136 9.61 4.97 2.13
CA TRP A 136 8.82 5.96 1.40
C TRP A 136 8.24 5.38 0.11
N GLY A 137 6.93 5.16 0.07
CA GLY A 137 6.20 4.76 -1.14
C GLY A 137 6.13 5.90 -2.15
N ILE A 138 6.76 5.72 -3.31
CA ILE A 138 6.89 6.76 -4.35
C ILE A 138 5.99 6.54 -5.55
N SER A 139 5.47 5.34 -5.76
CA SER A 139 4.59 5.05 -6.89
C SER A 139 3.13 5.46 -6.64
N ARG A 140 2.46 5.90 -7.70
CA ARG A 140 1.04 6.22 -7.71
C ARG A 140 0.45 5.78 -9.05
N ASP A 141 -0.77 5.23 -9.03
CA ASP A 141 -1.53 5.03 -10.26
C ASP A 141 -2.24 6.33 -10.62
N ARG A 142 -1.82 6.91 -11.68
CA ARG A 142 -2.46 8.12 -12.23
C ARG A 142 -2.58 8.01 -13.73
N TYR A 143 -3.75 8.38 -14.22
CA TYR A 143 -3.90 8.74 -15.62
C TYR A 143 -3.07 10.01 -15.88
N TRP A 144 -2.29 10.02 -16.94
CA TRP A 144 -1.37 11.11 -17.22
C TRP A 144 -0.40 11.40 -16.07
N GLY A 145 0.39 10.41 -15.73
CA GLY A 145 1.43 10.51 -14.70
C GLY A 145 2.82 10.52 -15.29
N THR A 146 3.76 11.16 -14.61
CA THR A 146 5.18 11.02 -14.90
C THR A 146 5.64 9.63 -14.45
N PRO A 147 6.18 8.79 -15.33
CA PRO A 147 6.68 7.47 -14.95
C PRO A 147 7.89 7.58 -14.02
N LEU A 148 8.06 6.60 -13.16
CA LEU A 148 9.32 6.44 -12.46
C LEU A 148 10.42 6.09 -13.47
N PRO A 149 11.63 6.65 -13.38
CA PRO A 149 12.70 6.43 -14.34
C PRO A 149 13.38 5.06 -14.11
N ILE A 150 12.56 4.03 -13.94
CA ILE A 150 13.01 2.67 -13.66
C ILE A 150 12.72 1.81 -14.88
N TRP A 151 13.76 1.29 -15.47
CA TRP A 151 13.72 0.39 -16.61
C TRP A 151 13.84 -1.04 -16.10
N GLN A 152 12.98 -1.90 -16.58
CA GLN A 152 12.97 -3.32 -16.22
C GLN A 152 12.97 -4.17 -17.48
N CYS A 153 13.89 -5.12 -17.54
CA CYS A 153 13.91 -6.11 -18.62
C CYS A 153 13.09 -7.35 -18.24
N GLU A 154 12.71 -8.15 -19.21
CA GLU A 154 12.00 -9.42 -19.00
C GLU A 154 12.80 -10.40 -18.14
N CYS A 155 14.11 -10.30 -18.12
CA CYS A 155 15.00 -11.09 -17.25
C CYS A 155 14.93 -10.67 -15.77
N GLY A 156 14.16 -9.63 -15.42
CA GLY A 156 14.03 -9.12 -14.07
C GLY A 156 15.08 -8.08 -13.65
N HIS A 157 16.09 -7.80 -14.52
CA HIS A 157 17.06 -6.74 -14.23
C HIS A 157 16.39 -5.36 -14.21
N LYS A 158 16.76 -4.53 -13.25
CA LYS A 158 16.19 -3.19 -13.06
C LYS A 158 17.30 -2.16 -13.00
N GLU A 159 17.06 -1.03 -13.65
CA GLU A 159 18.00 0.08 -13.68
C GLU A 159 17.26 1.42 -13.60
N CYS A 160 17.78 2.34 -12.78
CA CYS A 160 17.26 3.69 -12.70
C CYS A 160 18.04 4.59 -13.65
N ILE A 161 17.35 5.24 -14.59
CA ILE A 161 17.95 6.10 -15.62
C ILE A 161 17.63 7.56 -15.30
N GLY A 162 18.66 8.34 -15.03
CA GLY A 162 18.52 9.73 -14.56
C GLY A 162 18.40 10.78 -15.68
N SER A 163 18.71 10.45 -16.95
CA SER A 163 18.70 11.42 -18.03
C SER A 163 18.57 10.80 -19.42
N ILE A 164 18.15 11.62 -20.39
CA ILE A 164 18.13 11.25 -21.83
C ILE A 164 19.54 10.95 -22.34
N GLU A 165 20.54 11.65 -21.83
CA GLU A 165 21.94 11.44 -22.21
C GLU A 165 22.42 10.04 -21.78
N GLU A 166 22.06 9.61 -20.59
CA GLU A 166 22.35 8.28 -20.08
C GLU A 166 21.71 7.19 -20.98
N LEU A 167 20.46 7.37 -21.42
CA LEU A 167 19.81 6.47 -22.38
C LEU A 167 20.60 6.38 -23.70
N LYS A 168 21.01 7.53 -24.23
CA LYS A 168 21.80 7.58 -25.47
C LYS A 168 23.16 6.87 -25.32
N ASN A 169 23.84 7.07 -24.19
CA ASN A 169 25.11 6.42 -23.89
C ASN A 169 24.98 4.88 -23.79
N LYS A 170 23.78 4.39 -23.48
CA LYS A 170 23.43 2.97 -23.49
C LYS A 170 23.02 2.45 -24.89
N GLY A 171 23.14 3.28 -25.91
CA GLY A 171 22.82 2.91 -27.30
C GLY A 171 21.32 2.93 -27.64
N ILE A 172 20.49 3.52 -26.79
CA ILE A 172 19.05 3.65 -27.03
C ILE A 172 18.80 4.86 -27.91
N ASN A 173 18.11 4.66 -29.04
CA ASN A 173 17.70 5.75 -29.90
C ASN A 173 16.51 6.48 -29.30
N VAL A 174 16.73 7.67 -28.78
CA VAL A 174 15.70 8.49 -28.13
C VAL A 174 15.19 9.54 -29.10
N PRO A 175 13.88 9.58 -29.43
CA PRO A 175 13.27 10.63 -30.23
C PRO A 175 13.52 12.02 -29.64
N LYS A 176 13.57 13.06 -30.50
CA LYS A 176 13.79 14.45 -30.04
C LYS A 176 12.63 15.00 -29.21
N ASP A 177 11.43 14.53 -29.46
CA ASP A 177 10.15 14.93 -28.92
C ASP A 177 9.52 13.84 -28.05
N ILE A 178 10.35 13.10 -27.31
CA ILE A 178 9.89 12.02 -26.45
C ILE A 178 8.87 12.52 -25.41
N GLU A 179 7.68 11.96 -25.47
CA GLU A 179 6.65 12.19 -24.46
C GLU A 179 6.80 11.16 -23.33
N LEU A 180 7.05 11.62 -22.11
CA LEU A 180 7.28 10.77 -20.95
C LEU A 180 6.01 10.50 -20.14
N HIS A 181 4.96 11.30 -20.33
CA HIS A 181 3.69 11.03 -19.68
C HIS A 181 2.98 9.88 -20.38
N LYS A 182 2.55 8.92 -19.59
CA LYS A 182 1.84 7.76 -20.11
C LYS A 182 0.39 7.79 -19.61
N PRO A 183 -0.60 7.93 -20.51
CA PRO A 183 -1.98 7.64 -20.18
C PRO A 183 -2.19 6.13 -20.06
N TYR A 184 -2.96 5.70 -19.07
CA TYR A 184 -3.37 4.32 -18.87
C TYR A 184 -4.85 4.16 -19.19
#